data_3dd384494b44127b9a2efe666850f85c
#
_entry.id   3dd384494b44127b9a2efe666850f85c
#
_cell.length_a   1.000
_cell.length_b   1.000
_cell.length_c   1.000
_cell.angle_alpha   90.00
_cell.angle_beta   90.00
_cell.angle_gamma   90.00
#
_symmetry.space_group_name_H-M   'P 1'
#
loop_
_entity.id
_entity.type
_entity.pdbx_description
1 polymer ?
#
loop_
_entity_poly.entity_id
_entity_poly.type
_entity_poly.pdbx_seq_one_letter_code
_entity_poly.pdbx_strand_id
1 'polypeptide(L)'
;NSLTVLSVQFTQNYISEYEIDESNPAIKRVRDSITYVQKEIKKIQIDKYSILHTIEMLDQNKTVGGANSGLNVSELMKLVEYYKTKRTELDNAIVTLSERETKWNKTLTDLNNKLVINTQKEDKSSKGKLILQVMNEVAGNVNLDVTYITNSASWQPFYDLRAESINSPINLMYKAK
;
A
#
# COMPACT_ATOMS: atom_id res chain seq x y z
N ASN A 1 -17.05 34.70 -15.76
CA ASN A 1 -16.81 33.26 -15.63
C ASN A 1 -18.01 32.67 -14.89
N SER A 2 -18.89 31.98 -15.60
CA SER A 2 -20.06 31.37 -15.01
C SER A 2 -19.76 29.90 -14.70
N LEU A 3 -19.32 29.64 -13.49
CA LEU A 3 -19.31 28.28 -12.95
C LEU A 3 -20.72 27.94 -12.47
N THR A 4 -21.28 26.83 -12.93
CA THR A 4 -22.54 26.32 -12.43
C THR A 4 -22.29 25.12 -11.52
N VAL A 5 -22.79 25.19 -10.27
CA VAL A 5 -22.76 24.07 -9.36
C VAL A 5 -23.93 23.15 -9.69
N LEU A 6 -23.67 21.91 -10.08
CA LEU A 6 -24.67 20.91 -10.46
C LEU A 6 -25.13 20.09 -9.27
N SER A 7 -24.21 19.71 -8.38
CA SER A 7 -24.54 19.01 -7.15
C SER A 7 -23.52 19.28 -6.06
N VAL A 8 -23.98 19.18 -4.83
CA VAL A 8 -23.18 19.26 -3.60
C VAL A 8 -23.51 18.06 -2.75
N GLN A 9 -22.53 17.25 -2.44
CA GLN A 9 -22.71 16.07 -1.58
C GLN A 9 -21.68 16.12 -0.45
N PHE A 10 -22.14 15.87 0.76
CA PHE A 10 -21.29 15.67 1.91
C PHE A 10 -21.31 14.20 2.30
N THR A 11 -20.15 13.59 2.44
CA THR A 11 -20.00 12.21 2.90
C THR A 11 -19.09 12.12 4.11
N GLN A 12 -19.46 11.30 5.07
CA GLN A 12 -18.62 10.95 6.20
C GLN A 12 -18.10 9.53 5.99
N ASN A 13 -16.81 9.34 6.16
CA ASN A 13 -16.18 8.04 6.35
C ASN A 13 -15.93 7.13 5.13
N TYR A 14 -15.85 7.63 3.89
CA TYR A 14 -15.40 6.74 2.82
C TYR A 14 -14.46 7.47 1.85
N ILE A 15 -13.17 7.34 2.11
CA ILE A 15 -12.16 7.60 1.08
C ILE A 15 -11.85 6.24 0.47
N SER A 16 -12.20 6.02 -0.81
CA SER A 16 -11.81 4.80 -1.51
C SER A 16 -10.28 4.75 -1.61
N GLU A 17 -9.71 3.55 -1.74
CA GLU A 17 -8.26 3.40 -1.93
C GLU A 17 -7.72 4.25 -3.09
N TYR A 18 -8.50 4.38 -4.15
CA TYR A 18 -8.20 5.21 -5.31
C TYR A 18 -8.13 6.72 -4.97
N GLU A 19 -9.05 7.21 -4.13
CA GLU A 19 -9.10 8.63 -3.73
C GLU A 19 -7.95 9.00 -2.80
N ILE A 20 -7.49 8.08 -1.94
CA ILE A 20 -6.31 8.27 -1.11
C ILE A 20 -5.07 8.45 -2.00
N ASP A 21 -4.94 7.64 -3.05
CA ASP A 21 -3.81 7.71 -3.97
C ASP A 21 -3.77 9.03 -4.77
N GLU A 22 -4.92 9.57 -5.14
CA GLU A 22 -5.00 10.86 -5.83
C GLU A 22 -4.73 12.05 -4.89
N SER A 23 -5.18 11.96 -3.64
CA SER A 23 -5.03 13.04 -2.67
C SER A 23 -3.63 13.12 -2.07
N ASN A 24 -2.90 11.98 -1.99
CA ASN A 24 -1.58 11.91 -1.36
C ASN A 24 -0.54 11.19 -2.24
N PRO A 25 0.30 11.96 -2.95
CA PRO A 25 1.35 11.39 -3.81
C PRO A 25 2.33 10.47 -3.07
N ALA A 26 2.51 10.64 -1.75
CA ALA A 26 3.39 9.78 -0.96
C ALA A 26 2.79 8.39 -0.77
N ILE A 27 1.48 8.29 -0.52
CA ILE A 27 0.76 7.03 -0.41
C ILE A 27 0.79 6.29 -1.75
N LYS A 28 0.50 7.01 -2.85
CA LYS A 28 0.59 6.44 -4.20
C LYS A 28 1.95 5.81 -4.48
N ARG A 29 3.05 6.51 -4.18
CA ARG A 29 4.41 5.98 -4.35
C ARG A 29 4.65 4.70 -3.54
N VAL A 30 4.12 4.61 -2.31
CA VAL A 30 4.24 3.40 -1.49
C VAL A 30 3.47 2.24 -2.11
N ARG A 31 2.25 2.46 -2.60
CA ARG A 31 1.44 1.43 -3.29
C ARG A 31 2.07 0.96 -4.60
N ASP A 32 2.59 1.88 -5.39
CA ASP A 32 3.32 1.54 -6.62
C ASP A 32 4.55 0.68 -6.30
N SER A 33 5.25 1.00 -5.21
CA SER A 33 6.38 0.21 -4.71
C SER A 33 5.96 -1.18 -4.24
N ILE A 34 4.83 -1.30 -3.54
CA ILE A 34 4.25 -2.59 -3.11
C ILE A 34 3.93 -3.45 -4.34
N THR A 35 3.27 -2.89 -5.34
CA THR A 35 2.92 -3.58 -6.58
C THR A 35 4.18 -4.06 -7.32
N TYR A 36 5.22 -3.23 -7.38
CA TYR A 36 6.50 -3.61 -7.97
C TYR A 36 7.15 -4.78 -7.23
N VAL A 37 7.24 -4.70 -5.88
CA VAL A 37 7.83 -5.75 -5.04
C VAL A 37 7.07 -7.07 -5.18
N GLN A 38 5.74 -7.05 -5.18
CA GLN A 38 4.92 -8.23 -5.41
C GLN A 38 5.20 -8.89 -6.77
N LYS A 39 5.41 -8.08 -7.80
CA LYS A 39 5.77 -8.54 -9.13
C LYS A 39 7.14 -9.24 -9.15
N GLU A 40 8.12 -8.69 -8.45
CA GLU A 40 9.46 -9.29 -8.32
C GLU A 40 9.43 -10.61 -7.53
N ILE A 41 8.66 -10.68 -6.44
CA ILE A 41 8.44 -11.93 -5.69
C ILE A 41 7.82 -13.00 -6.61
N LYS A 42 6.80 -12.64 -7.38
CA LYS A 42 6.16 -13.58 -8.32
C LYS A 42 7.11 -14.11 -9.39
N LYS A 43 8.00 -13.27 -9.93
CA LYS A 43 9.06 -13.73 -10.87
C LYS A 43 9.98 -14.76 -10.22
N ILE A 44 10.45 -14.48 -8.99
CA ILE A 44 11.30 -15.42 -8.26
C ILE A 44 10.61 -16.77 -8.04
N GLN A 45 9.31 -16.75 -7.71
CA GLN A 45 8.52 -17.98 -7.52
C GLN A 45 8.42 -18.78 -8.83
N ILE A 46 8.23 -18.11 -9.96
CA ILE A 46 8.20 -18.75 -11.28
C ILE A 46 9.56 -19.39 -11.59
N ASP A 47 10.66 -18.67 -11.35
CA ASP A 47 12.01 -19.18 -11.58
C ASP A 47 12.30 -20.40 -10.71
N LYS A 48 11.95 -20.34 -9.41
CA LYS A 48 12.09 -21.49 -8.50
C LYS A 48 11.28 -22.70 -8.96
N TYR A 49 10.03 -22.46 -9.38
CA TYR A 49 9.18 -23.52 -9.91
C TYR A 49 9.78 -24.18 -11.15
N SER A 50 10.29 -23.39 -12.09
CA SER A 50 10.98 -23.90 -13.28
C SER A 50 12.21 -24.75 -12.95
N ILE A 51 13.02 -24.30 -11.97
CA ILE A 51 14.20 -25.07 -11.52
C ILE A 51 13.77 -26.37 -10.85
N LEU A 52 12.76 -26.36 -9.98
CA LEU A 52 12.25 -27.57 -9.32
C LEU A 52 11.76 -28.61 -10.34
N HIS A 53 11.04 -28.19 -11.37
CA HIS A 53 10.64 -29.08 -12.47
C HIS A 53 11.82 -29.63 -13.25
N THR A 54 12.86 -28.83 -13.47
CA THR A 54 14.09 -29.29 -14.11
C THR A 54 14.78 -30.36 -13.27
N ILE A 55 14.82 -30.16 -11.96
CA ILE A 55 15.35 -31.14 -10.99
C ILE A 55 14.55 -32.44 -11.05
N GLU A 56 13.21 -32.33 -10.99
CA GLU A 56 12.33 -33.50 -11.08
C GLU A 56 12.53 -34.28 -12.38
N MET A 57 12.63 -33.58 -13.50
CA MET A 57 12.92 -34.21 -14.80
C MET A 57 14.28 -34.94 -14.80
N LEU A 58 15.33 -34.35 -14.22
CA LEU A 58 16.62 -34.99 -14.05
C LEU A 58 16.53 -36.24 -13.15
N ASP A 59 15.77 -36.15 -12.06
CA ASP A 59 15.59 -37.24 -11.10
C ASP A 59 14.80 -38.42 -11.68
N GLN A 60 13.82 -38.16 -12.52
CA GLN A 60 13.04 -39.21 -13.22
C GLN A 60 13.88 -39.94 -14.28
N ASN A 61 14.90 -39.31 -14.85
CA ASN A 61 15.77 -39.90 -15.89
C ASN A 61 17.05 -40.58 -15.35
N LYS A 62 17.06 -40.93 -14.04
CA LYS A 62 18.21 -41.65 -13.44
C LYS A 62 18.42 -43.04 -13.97
N THR A 63 17.37 -43.68 -14.48
CA THR A 63 17.46 -45.04 -15.06
C THR A 63 17.77 -44.97 -16.54
N VAL A 64 19.04 -44.74 -16.87
CA VAL A 64 19.56 -44.86 -18.23
C VAL A 64 20.06 -46.29 -18.43
N GLY A 65 19.15 -47.19 -18.74
CA GLY A 65 19.49 -48.57 -19.02
C GLY A 65 18.36 -49.29 -19.75
N GLY A 66 18.54 -49.54 -21.05
CA GLY A 66 17.70 -50.51 -21.76
C GLY A 66 18.14 -51.90 -21.39
N ALA A 67 17.20 -52.86 -21.27
CA ALA A 67 17.43 -54.24 -20.88
C ALA A 67 18.43 -55.04 -21.80
N ASN A 68 18.90 -54.45 -22.89
CA ASN A 68 19.73 -55.12 -23.89
C ASN A 68 20.98 -54.30 -24.33
N SER A 69 21.35 -53.21 -23.70
CA SER A 69 22.57 -52.46 -23.99
C SER A 69 23.61 -52.74 -22.90
N GLY A 70 24.76 -53.31 -23.27
CA GLY A 70 25.87 -53.47 -22.33
C GLY A 70 26.22 -52.14 -21.68
N LEU A 71 26.39 -52.16 -20.36
CA LEU A 71 26.69 -50.96 -19.58
C LEU A 71 28.08 -50.45 -19.93
N ASN A 72 28.19 -49.32 -20.62
CA ASN A 72 29.46 -48.64 -20.82
C ASN A 72 29.82 -47.84 -19.58
N VAL A 73 30.72 -48.34 -18.75
CA VAL A 73 31.13 -47.73 -17.48
C VAL A 73 31.65 -46.29 -17.68
N SER A 74 32.37 -46.05 -18.77
CA SER A 74 32.90 -44.70 -19.09
C SER A 74 31.76 -43.69 -19.36
N GLU A 75 30.71 -44.09 -20.07
CA GLU A 75 29.53 -43.27 -20.33
C GLU A 75 28.73 -43.05 -19.06
N LEU A 76 28.60 -44.08 -18.22
CA LEU A 76 27.93 -43.96 -16.91
C LEU A 76 28.65 -42.96 -15.99
N MET A 77 29.99 -43.01 -15.93
CA MET A 77 30.77 -42.06 -15.12
C MET A 77 30.58 -40.60 -15.60
N LYS A 78 30.58 -40.36 -16.91
CA LYS A 78 30.28 -39.03 -17.47
C LYS A 78 28.87 -38.56 -17.11
N LEU A 79 27.89 -39.44 -17.17
CA LEU A 79 26.50 -39.11 -16.81
C LEU A 79 26.39 -38.77 -15.33
N VAL A 80 27.03 -39.54 -14.45
CA VAL A 80 27.02 -39.30 -13.00
C VAL A 80 27.67 -37.92 -12.67
N GLU A 81 28.81 -37.61 -13.30
CA GLU A 81 29.47 -36.32 -13.09
C GLU A 81 28.63 -35.14 -13.62
N TYR A 82 28.03 -35.29 -14.79
CA TYR A 82 27.09 -34.30 -15.34
C TYR A 82 25.90 -34.09 -14.39
N TYR A 83 25.26 -35.18 -13.92
CA TYR A 83 24.13 -35.11 -13.02
C TYR A 83 24.51 -34.40 -11.71
N LYS A 84 25.62 -34.76 -11.10
CA LYS A 84 26.13 -34.17 -9.87
C LYS A 84 26.36 -32.68 -10.05
N THR A 85 27.06 -32.28 -11.11
CA THR A 85 27.37 -30.88 -11.39
C THR A 85 26.08 -30.07 -11.61
N LYS A 86 25.19 -30.60 -12.47
CA LYS A 86 23.95 -29.90 -12.80
C LYS A 86 22.99 -29.80 -11.63
N ARG A 87 22.90 -30.84 -10.80
CA ARG A 87 22.11 -30.84 -9.59
C ARG A 87 22.59 -29.80 -8.60
N THR A 88 23.90 -29.75 -8.36
CA THR A 88 24.50 -28.77 -7.44
C THR A 88 24.27 -27.33 -7.93
N GLU A 89 24.41 -27.09 -9.26
CA GLU A 89 24.12 -25.78 -9.86
C GLU A 89 22.67 -25.34 -9.61
N LEU A 90 21.70 -26.24 -9.85
CA LEU A 90 20.28 -25.97 -9.69
C LEU A 90 19.89 -25.75 -8.22
N ASP A 91 20.42 -26.56 -7.30
CA ASP A 91 20.17 -26.40 -5.87
C ASP A 91 20.75 -25.06 -5.35
N ASN A 92 21.95 -24.66 -5.78
CA ASN A 92 22.52 -23.36 -5.44
C ASN A 92 21.69 -22.19 -6.01
N ALA A 93 21.13 -22.34 -7.20
CA ALA A 93 20.22 -21.35 -7.77
C ALA A 93 18.94 -21.20 -6.94
N ILE A 94 18.37 -22.31 -6.43
CA ILE A 94 17.21 -22.25 -5.51
C ILE A 94 17.56 -21.51 -4.22
N VAL A 95 18.74 -21.78 -3.62
CA VAL A 95 19.19 -21.07 -2.40
C VAL A 95 19.26 -19.57 -2.66
N THR A 96 19.93 -19.17 -3.75
CA THR A 96 20.06 -17.77 -4.14
C THR A 96 18.71 -17.09 -4.36
N LEU A 97 17.79 -17.75 -5.04
CA LEU A 97 16.44 -17.24 -5.27
C LEU A 97 15.64 -17.13 -3.96
N SER A 98 15.81 -18.08 -3.04
CA SER A 98 15.14 -18.07 -1.74
C SER A 98 15.63 -16.92 -0.85
N GLU A 99 16.92 -16.61 -0.88
CA GLU A 99 17.48 -15.44 -0.19
C GLU A 99 16.94 -14.12 -0.76
N ARG A 100 16.82 -14.04 -2.09
CA ARG A 100 16.22 -12.87 -2.76
C ARG A 100 14.74 -12.73 -2.39
N GLU A 101 13.99 -13.82 -2.40
CA GLU A 101 12.58 -13.84 -1.98
C GLU A 101 12.41 -13.35 -0.54
N THR A 102 13.26 -13.79 0.38
CA THR A 102 13.25 -13.36 1.78
C THR A 102 13.51 -11.86 1.90
N LYS A 103 14.47 -11.31 1.15
CA LYS A 103 14.75 -9.86 1.13
C LYS A 103 13.56 -9.06 0.61
N TRP A 104 12.92 -9.52 -0.47
CA TRP A 104 11.74 -8.85 -1.03
C TRP A 104 10.52 -8.93 -0.11
N ASN A 105 10.29 -10.06 0.57
CA ASN A 105 9.23 -10.20 1.55
C ASN A 105 9.41 -9.25 2.74
N LYS A 106 10.65 -9.05 3.22
CA LYS A 106 10.96 -8.05 4.23
C LYS A 106 10.61 -6.65 3.74
N THR A 107 11.04 -6.30 2.52
CA THR A 107 10.71 -5.01 1.91
C THR A 107 9.20 -4.80 1.79
N LEU A 108 8.45 -5.83 1.41
CA LEU A 108 6.99 -5.80 1.33
C LEU A 108 6.35 -5.52 2.68
N THR A 109 6.84 -6.16 3.75
CA THR A 109 6.38 -5.93 5.12
C THR A 109 6.64 -4.49 5.55
N ASP A 110 7.84 -3.95 5.28
CA ASP A 110 8.20 -2.58 5.63
C ASP A 110 7.35 -1.54 4.87
N LEU A 111 7.04 -1.80 3.60
CA LEU A 111 6.17 -0.94 2.79
C LEU A 111 4.72 -0.97 3.29
N ASN A 112 4.19 -2.15 3.64
CA ASN A 112 2.85 -2.26 4.22
C ASN A 112 2.74 -1.53 5.56
N ASN A 113 3.75 -1.63 6.43
CA ASN A 113 3.80 -0.89 7.68
C ASN A 113 3.82 0.64 7.43
N LYS A 114 4.57 1.12 6.44
CA LYS A 114 4.55 2.53 6.04
C LYS A 114 3.18 2.97 5.53
N LEU A 115 2.51 2.12 4.76
CA LEU A 115 1.17 2.41 4.27
C LEU A 115 0.18 2.57 5.43
N VAL A 116 0.18 1.65 6.40
CA VAL A 116 -0.69 1.72 7.60
C VAL A 116 -0.44 2.99 8.40
N ILE A 117 0.82 3.35 8.65
CA ILE A 117 1.16 4.56 9.40
C ILE A 117 0.68 5.82 8.66
N ASN A 118 0.83 5.88 7.36
CA ASN A 118 0.44 7.04 6.55
C ASN A 118 -1.08 7.18 6.46
N THR A 119 -1.81 6.08 6.28
CA THR A 119 -3.28 6.09 6.25
C THR A 119 -3.88 6.45 7.61
N GLN A 120 -3.33 5.94 8.72
CA GLN A 120 -3.80 6.31 10.06
C GLN A 120 -3.57 7.80 10.42
N LYS A 121 -2.55 8.43 9.85
CA LYS A 121 -2.33 9.87 10.01
C LYS A 121 -3.38 10.69 9.27
N GLU A 122 -3.82 10.24 8.11
CA GLU A 122 -4.87 10.91 7.32
C GLU A 122 -6.25 10.72 7.91
N ASP A 123 -6.58 9.55 8.44
CA ASP A 123 -7.84 9.30 9.16
C ASP A 123 -8.06 10.23 10.35
N LYS A 124 -7.00 10.76 10.95
CA LYS A 124 -7.09 11.74 12.03
C LYS A 124 -7.32 13.17 11.56
N SER A 125 -7.10 13.47 10.28
CA SER A 125 -7.13 14.85 9.77
C SER A 125 -8.44 15.26 9.10
N SER A 126 -9.28 14.34 8.63
CA SER A 126 -10.53 14.68 7.97
C SER A 126 -11.57 13.55 8.07
N LYS A 127 -12.66 13.80 8.76
CA LYS A 127 -13.83 12.90 8.84
C LYS A 127 -14.96 13.26 7.87
N GLY A 128 -14.80 14.30 7.08
CA GLY A 128 -15.81 14.76 6.14
C GLY A 128 -15.23 15.13 4.79
N LYS A 129 -15.91 14.74 3.73
CA LYS A 129 -15.58 15.07 2.34
C LYS A 129 -16.74 15.80 1.70
N LEU A 130 -16.45 16.95 1.10
CA LEU A 130 -17.40 17.70 0.30
C LEU A 130 -17.11 17.41 -1.18
N ILE A 131 -18.08 16.84 -1.87
CA ILE A 131 -17.99 16.54 -3.30
C ILE A 131 -18.85 17.58 -4.04
N LEU A 132 -18.19 18.35 -4.90
CA LEU A 132 -18.82 19.36 -5.74
C LEU A 132 -18.77 18.88 -7.19
N GLN A 133 -19.92 18.77 -7.83
CA GLN A 133 -20.01 18.60 -9.28
C GLN A 133 -20.27 19.95 -9.88
N VAL A 134 -19.36 20.41 -10.73
CA VAL A 134 -19.42 21.74 -11.33
C VAL A 134 -19.31 21.64 -12.85
N MET A 135 -19.97 22.56 -13.54
CA MET A 135 -19.83 22.74 -14.98
C MET A 135 -19.23 24.14 -15.23
N ASN A 136 -18.17 24.19 -15.99
CA ASN A 136 -17.52 25.42 -16.41
C ASN A 136 -17.25 25.38 -17.91
N GLU A 137 -17.59 26.45 -18.60
CA GLU A 137 -17.40 26.55 -20.05
C GLU A 137 -15.98 26.91 -20.44
N VAL A 138 -15.22 27.56 -19.53
CA VAL A 138 -13.87 28.04 -19.79
C VAL A 138 -12.95 27.66 -18.63
N ALA A 139 -11.81 27.05 -18.94
CA ALA A 139 -10.81 26.74 -17.93
C ALA A 139 -10.31 28.01 -17.21
N GLY A 140 -10.26 27.97 -15.88
CA GLY A 140 -9.81 29.12 -15.05
C GLY A 140 -9.94 28.84 -13.56
N ASN A 141 -9.43 29.78 -12.76
CA ASN A 141 -9.55 29.76 -11.31
C ASN A 141 -10.90 30.34 -10.90
N VAL A 142 -11.58 29.70 -9.98
CA VAL A 142 -12.86 30.14 -9.41
C VAL A 142 -12.76 30.14 -7.89
N ASN A 143 -13.18 31.24 -7.27
CA ASN A 143 -13.32 31.32 -5.82
C ASN A 143 -14.63 30.63 -5.41
N LEU A 144 -14.56 29.78 -4.42
CA LEU A 144 -15.72 29.08 -3.86
C LEU A 144 -15.91 29.51 -2.40
N ASP A 145 -17.08 30.02 -2.07
CA ASP A 145 -17.50 30.28 -0.68
C ASP A 145 -18.34 29.10 -0.20
N VAL A 146 -17.86 28.44 0.85
CA VAL A 146 -18.54 27.26 1.42
C VAL A 146 -19.17 27.64 2.75
N THR A 147 -20.50 27.55 2.81
CA THR A 147 -21.28 27.76 4.03
C THR A 147 -21.96 26.45 4.44
N TYR A 148 -21.85 26.07 5.70
CA TYR A 148 -22.46 24.85 6.20
C TYR A 148 -23.06 25.05 7.61
N ILE A 149 -24.04 24.23 7.96
CA ILE A 149 -24.66 24.18 9.27
C ILE A 149 -24.22 22.87 9.95
N THR A 150 -23.77 22.96 11.19
CA THR A 150 -23.44 21.79 12.00
C THR A 150 -24.25 21.76 13.28
N ASN A 151 -24.83 20.61 13.60
CA ASN A 151 -25.54 20.37 14.85
C ASN A 151 -24.60 19.90 15.98
N SER A 152 -23.32 19.69 15.66
CA SER A 152 -22.31 19.17 16.61
C SER A 152 -21.56 20.28 17.35
N ALA A 153 -21.88 21.55 17.12
CA ALA A 153 -21.30 22.67 17.84
C ALA A 153 -22.27 23.13 18.94
N SER A 154 -21.90 23.01 20.18
CA SER A 154 -22.60 23.55 21.34
C SER A 154 -21.68 24.50 22.09
N TRP A 155 -22.22 25.55 22.61
CA TRP A 155 -21.50 26.47 23.47
C TRP A 155 -22.30 26.75 24.72
N GLN A 156 -21.61 26.98 25.82
CA GLN A 156 -22.24 27.36 27.06
C GLN A 156 -21.80 28.77 27.45
N PRO A 157 -22.73 29.66 27.82
CA PRO A 157 -22.39 30.97 28.34
C PRO A 157 -21.71 30.86 29.70
N PHE A 158 -20.63 31.57 29.86
CA PHE A 158 -19.91 31.69 31.12
C PHE A 158 -19.89 33.14 31.55
N TYR A 159 -20.36 33.43 32.75
CA TYR A 159 -20.37 34.77 33.29
C TYR A 159 -19.37 34.87 34.44
N ASP A 160 -18.49 35.86 34.39
CA ASP A 160 -17.61 36.22 35.48
C ASP A 160 -18.10 37.57 36.03
N LEU A 161 -18.61 37.55 37.26
CA LEU A 161 -19.14 38.70 37.95
C LEU A 161 -18.12 39.17 39.00
N ARG A 162 -17.59 40.37 38.84
CA ARG A 162 -16.64 40.97 39.79
C ARG A 162 -17.22 42.24 40.40
N ALA A 163 -17.36 42.24 41.72
CA ALA A 163 -17.72 43.39 42.50
C ALA A 163 -16.52 43.81 43.38
N GLU A 164 -16.05 45.01 43.21
CA GLU A 164 -14.91 45.54 44.00
C GLU A 164 -15.39 46.11 45.34
N SER A 165 -16.61 46.62 45.42
CA SER A 165 -17.24 47.09 46.65
C SER A 165 -18.75 47.13 46.49
N ILE A 166 -19.49 47.29 47.64
CA ILE A 166 -20.94 47.38 47.65
C ILE A 166 -21.48 48.64 46.91
N ASN A 167 -20.64 49.64 46.72
CA ASN A 167 -21.03 50.92 46.11
C ASN A 167 -20.41 51.08 44.69
N SER A 168 -19.75 50.07 44.17
CA SER A 168 -19.13 50.11 42.84
C SER A 168 -19.98 49.33 41.81
N PRO A 169 -19.97 49.73 40.54
CA PRO A 169 -20.63 48.96 39.49
C PRO A 169 -20.04 47.57 39.37
N ILE A 170 -20.89 46.58 39.13
CA ILE A 170 -20.49 45.19 38.90
C ILE A 170 -19.93 45.07 37.49
N ASN A 171 -18.71 44.55 37.37
CA ASN A 171 -18.14 44.20 36.10
C ASN A 171 -18.60 42.79 35.69
N LEU A 172 -19.35 42.74 34.59
CA LEU A 172 -19.81 41.50 33.98
C LEU A 172 -18.93 41.17 32.79
N MET A 173 -18.22 40.05 32.83
CA MET A 173 -17.50 39.55 31.73
C MET A 173 -18.20 38.30 31.18
N TYR A 174 -18.59 38.37 29.90
CA TYR A 174 -19.25 37.27 29.21
C TYR A 174 -18.20 36.50 28.36
N LYS A 175 -18.18 35.20 28.52
CA LYS A 175 -17.34 34.27 27.73
C LYS A 175 -18.18 33.12 27.19
N ALA A 176 -17.93 32.71 25.96
CA ALA A 176 -18.44 31.46 25.39
C ALA A 176 -17.34 30.39 25.47
N LYS A 177 -17.69 29.19 25.94
CA LYS A 177 -16.77 28.08 26.05
C LYS A 177 -17.35 26.85 25.35
#